data_2c1a5bca2a196a1219f0969303cc3004
#
_entry.id   2c1a5bca2a196a1219f0969303cc3004
#
_cell.length_a   1.000
_cell.length_b   1.000
_cell.length_c   1.000
_cell.angle_alpha   90.00
_cell.angle_beta   90.00
_cell.angle_gamma   90.00
#
_symmetry.space_group_name_H-M   'P 1'
#
loop_
_entity.id
_entity.type
_entity.pdbx_description
1 polymer ?
#
loop_
_entity_poly.entity_id
_entity_poly.type
_entity_poly.pdbx_seq_one_letter_code
_entity_poly.pdbx_strand_id
1 'polypeptide(L)'
;EFVDTDMNWNFETVPQAIIGNQTKSLRAGKTLGGSTSINGGAWNRAHKVQYDMLKNITSDPTFDFEHLQEYMNRAESFVPPTKEQRKAGADYVREAHGYDGPLSIGFSPIRNKQKRMFTGEGQQAFLETIQRVLGVAHLKDQNSGNNTGAGWTPTSISQDSKRESACRYLEQT
;
A
#
# COMPACT_ATOMS: atom_id res chain seq x y z
N GLU A 1 17.68 2.57 7.46
CA GLU A 1 17.20 3.50 6.43
C GLU A 1 18.02 3.28 5.16
N PHE A 2 17.38 2.94 4.04
CA PHE A 2 18.05 2.63 2.76
C PHE A 2 18.27 3.87 1.88
N VAL A 3 18.08 5.07 2.43
CA VAL A 3 17.95 6.31 1.67
C VAL A 3 19.28 6.81 1.13
N ASP A 4 20.36 6.58 1.89
CA ASP A 4 21.72 7.04 1.55
C ASP A 4 22.66 5.85 1.33
N THR A 5 22.16 4.81 0.64
CA THR A 5 22.93 3.61 0.34
C THR A 5 23.09 3.43 -1.17
N ASP A 6 23.99 2.54 -1.58
CA ASP A 6 24.17 2.12 -2.98
C ASP A 6 22.92 1.49 -3.61
N MET A 7 21.89 1.20 -2.81
CA MET A 7 20.60 0.69 -3.26
C MET A 7 19.65 1.77 -3.78
N ASN A 8 20.06 3.03 -3.82
CA ASN A 8 19.29 4.13 -4.37
C ASN A 8 20.04 4.74 -5.57
N TRP A 9 19.33 5.00 -6.67
CA TRP A 9 19.90 5.68 -7.84
C TRP A 9 20.26 7.14 -7.56
N ASN A 10 19.70 7.75 -6.50
CA ASN A 10 19.95 9.14 -6.12
C ASN A 10 19.75 10.13 -7.26
N PHE A 11 18.69 9.97 -8.05
CA PHE A 11 18.35 10.93 -9.11
C PHE A 11 18.04 12.30 -8.52
N GLU A 12 18.39 13.34 -9.27
CA GLU A 12 17.97 14.71 -8.99
C GLU A 12 17.16 15.27 -10.17
N THR A 13 16.17 16.09 -9.85
CA THR A 13 15.46 16.85 -10.89
C THR A 13 16.34 17.96 -11.44
N VAL A 14 16.07 18.42 -12.66
CA VAL A 14 16.52 19.73 -13.09
C VAL A 14 15.91 20.81 -12.19
N PRO A 15 16.51 22.01 -12.09
CA PRO A 15 15.93 23.11 -11.33
C PRO A 15 14.48 23.38 -11.71
N GLN A 16 13.59 23.46 -10.73
CA GLN A 16 12.15 23.62 -10.92
C GLN A 16 11.76 25.08 -10.65
N ALA A 17 11.34 25.82 -11.68
CA ALA A 17 10.98 27.23 -11.55
C ALA A 17 9.86 27.47 -10.52
N ILE A 18 8.88 26.57 -10.43
CA ILE A 18 7.72 26.68 -9.54
C ILE A 18 8.09 26.60 -8.05
N ILE A 19 9.26 26.08 -7.72
CA ILE A 19 9.77 26.00 -6.34
C ILE A 19 11.07 26.80 -6.17
N GLY A 20 11.21 27.91 -6.89
CA GLY A 20 12.35 28.82 -6.77
C GLY A 20 13.65 28.27 -7.34
N ASN A 21 13.60 27.57 -8.46
CA ASN A 21 14.75 26.93 -9.13
C ASN A 21 15.52 25.93 -8.28
N GLN A 22 14.86 25.31 -7.30
CA GLN A 22 15.47 24.25 -6.51
C GLN A 22 15.45 22.90 -7.26
N THR A 23 16.48 22.08 -7.02
CA THR A 23 16.47 20.66 -7.35
C THR A 23 15.80 19.85 -6.25
N LYS A 24 15.26 18.70 -6.59
CA LYS A 24 14.70 17.72 -5.64
C LYS A 24 15.28 16.34 -5.90
N SER A 25 15.64 15.67 -4.83
CA SER A 25 16.05 14.26 -4.91
C SER A 25 14.86 13.37 -5.24
N LEU A 26 15.06 12.48 -6.21
CA LEU A 26 14.11 11.43 -6.59
C LEU A 26 14.69 10.08 -6.21
N ARG A 27 14.05 9.43 -5.29
CA ARG A 27 14.46 8.10 -4.83
C ARG A 27 13.93 7.04 -5.77
N ALA A 28 14.83 6.18 -6.25
CA ALA A 28 14.48 5.01 -7.05
C ALA A 28 15.38 3.84 -6.65
N GLY A 29 14.79 2.66 -6.43
CA GLY A 29 15.56 1.50 -5.99
C GLY A 29 16.51 0.98 -7.06
N LYS A 30 17.79 0.89 -6.69
CA LYS A 30 18.88 0.28 -7.46
C LYS A 30 19.16 -1.12 -6.94
N THR A 31 18.16 -1.96 -6.99
CA THR A 31 18.22 -3.32 -6.44
C THR A 31 17.22 -4.23 -7.14
N LEU A 32 17.36 -5.53 -6.99
CA LEU A 32 16.38 -6.51 -7.44
C LEU A 32 15.03 -6.21 -6.72
N GLY A 33 13.94 -6.13 -7.49
CA GLY A 33 12.65 -5.64 -6.99
C GLY A 33 12.48 -4.12 -7.10
N GLY A 34 13.53 -3.37 -7.49
CA GLY A 34 13.46 -1.93 -7.74
C GLY A 34 12.95 -1.14 -6.54
N SER A 35 12.14 -0.12 -6.79
CA SER A 35 11.59 0.77 -5.75
C SER A 35 10.67 0.07 -4.75
N THR A 36 10.16 -1.14 -5.03
CA THR A 36 9.39 -1.91 -4.05
C THR A 36 10.23 -2.36 -2.85
N SER A 37 11.56 -2.42 -3.01
CA SER A 37 12.48 -2.77 -1.93
C SER A 37 12.76 -1.61 -0.97
N ILE A 38 12.53 -0.36 -1.38
CA ILE A 38 12.86 0.85 -0.60
C ILE A 38 11.68 1.79 -0.31
N ASN A 39 10.48 1.50 -0.83
CA ASN A 39 9.27 2.29 -0.59
C ASN A 39 8.74 2.13 0.86
N GLY A 40 7.64 2.80 1.19
CA GLY A 40 6.96 2.70 2.49
C GLY A 40 6.20 1.38 2.70
N GLY A 41 6.08 0.53 1.68
CA GLY A 41 5.39 -0.75 1.75
C GLY A 41 3.86 -0.66 1.75
N ALA A 42 3.26 0.51 1.58
CA ALA A 42 1.81 0.62 1.47
C ALA A 42 1.29 -0.17 0.25
N TRP A 43 0.21 -0.94 0.45
CA TRP A 43 -0.39 -1.77 -0.58
C TRP A 43 -1.80 -1.30 -0.87
N ASN A 44 -1.92 -0.41 -1.85
CA ASN A 44 -3.17 0.26 -2.20
C ASN A 44 -3.54 0.02 -3.66
N ARG A 45 -4.83 -0.12 -3.90
CA ARG A 45 -5.43 -0.08 -5.23
C ARG A 45 -6.10 1.28 -5.43
N ALA A 46 -6.23 1.69 -6.68
CA ALA A 46 -6.98 2.88 -7.03
C ALA A 46 -8.49 2.68 -6.80
N HIS A 47 -9.24 3.77 -6.80
CA HIS A 47 -10.70 3.71 -6.77
C HIS A 47 -11.24 3.04 -8.05
N LYS A 48 -12.29 2.20 -7.92
CA LYS A 48 -12.93 1.51 -9.05
C LYS A 48 -13.16 2.40 -10.27
N VAL A 49 -13.64 3.62 -10.06
CA VAL A 49 -13.89 4.60 -11.14
C VAL A 49 -12.64 4.90 -11.98
N GLN A 50 -11.44 4.86 -11.39
CA GLN A 50 -10.20 5.12 -12.13
C GLN A 50 -9.88 3.98 -13.11
N TYR A 51 -10.14 2.73 -12.73
CA TYR A 51 -10.01 1.58 -13.64
C TYR A 51 -11.11 1.59 -14.70
N ASP A 52 -12.36 1.89 -14.33
CA ASP A 52 -13.46 1.99 -15.27
C ASP A 52 -13.23 3.09 -16.31
N MET A 53 -12.51 4.17 -15.95
CA MET A 53 -12.05 5.18 -16.91
C MET A 53 -11.01 4.63 -17.90
N LEU A 54 -10.11 3.75 -17.46
CA LEU A 54 -9.15 3.10 -18.37
C LEU A 54 -9.85 2.29 -19.44
N LYS A 55 -10.88 1.53 -19.07
CA LYS A 55 -11.75 0.83 -20.02
C LYS A 55 -12.28 1.77 -21.12
N ASN A 56 -12.72 2.97 -20.74
CA ASN A 56 -13.24 3.94 -21.71
C ASN A 56 -12.14 4.54 -22.59
N ILE A 57 -10.98 4.83 -22.03
CA ILE A 57 -9.83 5.41 -22.75
C ILE A 57 -9.23 4.40 -23.73
N THR A 58 -9.10 3.15 -23.33
CA THR A 58 -8.51 2.08 -24.15
C THR A 58 -9.52 1.45 -25.11
N SER A 59 -10.82 1.66 -24.89
CA SER A 59 -11.91 0.93 -25.55
C SER A 59 -11.83 -0.60 -25.36
N ASP A 60 -11.18 -1.03 -24.30
CA ASP A 60 -11.00 -2.43 -23.95
C ASP A 60 -11.74 -2.73 -22.63
N PRO A 61 -12.79 -3.60 -22.66
CA PRO A 61 -13.59 -3.90 -21.49
C PRO A 61 -12.81 -4.62 -20.38
N THR A 62 -11.65 -5.21 -20.69
CA THR A 62 -10.85 -5.95 -19.70
C THR A 62 -10.06 -5.02 -18.75
N PHE A 63 -10.04 -3.71 -19.01
CA PHE A 63 -9.40 -2.72 -18.16
C PHE A 63 -10.30 -2.10 -17.08
N ASP A 64 -11.51 -2.65 -16.87
CA ASP A 64 -12.31 -2.22 -15.71
C ASP A 64 -11.85 -2.87 -14.40
N PHE A 65 -12.39 -2.39 -13.30
CA PHE A 65 -12.00 -2.85 -11.95
C PHE A 65 -12.26 -4.36 -11.76
N GLU A 66 -13.37 -4.87 -12.24
CA GLU A 66 -13.81 -6.25 -12.01
C GLU A 66 -12.86 -7.25 -12.68
N HIS A 67 -12.48 -6.99 -13.93
CA HIS A 67 -11.50 -7.82 -14.62
C HIS A 67 -10.08 -7.68 -14.04
N LEU A 68 -9.64 -6.45 -13.76
CA LEU A 68 -8.30 -6.22 -13.21
C LEU A 68 -8.15 -6.74 -11.79
N GLN A 69 -9.22 -6.80 -11.00
CA GLN A 69 -9.20 -7.32 -9.63
C GLN A 69 -8.69 -8.77 -9.58
N GLU A 70 -9.06 -9.60 -10.55
CA GLU A 70 -8.56 -10.98 -10.61
C GLU A 70 -7.03 -11.03 -10.69
N TYR A 71 -6.45 -10.21 -11.56
CA TYR A 71 -4.99 -10.15 -11.71
C TYR A 71 -4.30 -9.53 -10.49
N MET A 72 -4.90 -8.50 -9.90
CA MET A 72 -4.41 -7.91 -8.66
C MET A 72 -4.43 -8.92 -7.51
N ASN A 73 -5.46 -9.77 -7.44
CA ASN A 73 -5.56 -10.82 -6.43
C ASN A 73 -4.49 -11.90 -6.62
N ARG A 74 -4.14 -12.25 -7.87
CA ARG A 74 -3.05 -13.21 -8.16
C ARG A 74 -1.67 -12.73 -7.67
N ALA A 75 -1.48 -11.43 -7.47
CA ALA A 75 -0.22 -10.86 -7.02
C ALA A 75 0.03 -11.04 -5.52
N GLU A 76 -1.03 -11.30 -4.73
CA GLU A 76 -0.95 -11.23 -3.28
C GLU A 76 -1.36 -12.53 -2.56
N SER A 77 -0.71 -12.77 -1.43
CA SER A 77 -1.14 -13.72 -0.40
C SER A 77 -1.53 -12.91 0.83
N PHE A 78 -2.83 -12.59 0.93
CA PHE A 78 -3.33 -11.69 1.97
C PHE A 78 -3.43 -12.38 3.32
N VAL A 79 -2.87 -11.75 4.35
CA VAL A 79 -2.93 -12.19 5.73
C VAL A 79 -3.98 -11.35 6.48
N PRO A 80 -5.09 -11.94 6.90
CA PRO A 80 -6.12 -11.21 7.63
C PRO A 80 -5.61 -10.58 8.93
N PRO A 81 -6.22 -9.48 9.39
CA PRO A 81 -5.80 -8.81 10.61
C PRO A 81 -5.97 -9.70 11.85
N THR A 82 -5.02 -9.63 12.76
CA THR A 82 -5.06 -10.28 14.07
C THR A 82 -6.21 -9.74 14.94
N LYS A 83 -6.49 -10.39 16.07
CA LYS A 83 -7.50 -9.91 17.02
C LYS A 83 -7.16 -8.49 17.54
N GLU A 84 -5.89 -8.23 17.80
CA GLU A 84 -5.41 -6.93 18.27
C GLU A 84 -5.57 -5.86 17.20
N GLN A 85 -5.22 -6.17 15.95
CA GLN A 85 -5.39 -5.27 14.80
C GLN A 85 -6.86 -4.96 14.55
N ARG A 86 -7.74 -5.95 14.68
CA ARG A 86 -9.21 -5.74 14.59
C ARG A 86 -9.73 -4.83 15.70
N LYS A 87 -9.24 -5.00 16.94
CA LYS A 87 -9.60 -4.08 18.05
C LYS A 87 -9.15 -2.66 17.77
N ALA A 88 -8.04 -2.47 17.06
CA ALA A 88 -7.55 -1.16 16.63
C ALA A 88 -8.28 -0.62 15.39
N GLY A 89 -9.27 -1.33 14.85
CA GLY A 89 -10.10 -0.90 13.72
C GLY A 89 -9.65 -1.39 12.34
N ALA A 90 -8.65 -2.27 12.26
CA ALA A 90 -8.27 -2.90 10.99
C ALA A 90 -9.35 -3.90 10.56
N ASP A 91 -9.80 -3.81 9.33
CA ASP A 91 -10.77 -4.73 8.74
C ASP A 91 -10.47 -4.95 7.25
N TYR A 92 -11.19 -5.85 6.60
CA TYR A 92 -11.00 -6.17 5.19
C TYR A 92 -12.25 -6.77 4.57
N VAL A 93 -12.30 -6.77 3.25
CA VAL A 93 -13.31 -7.47 2.43
C VAL A 93 -12.65 -8.68 1.79
N ARG A 94 -13.10 -9.87 2.15
CA ARG A 94 -12.46 -11.13 1.74
C ARG A 94 -12.30 -11.25 0.21
N GLU A 95 -13.33 -10.87 -0.51
CA GLU A 95 -13.42 -10.98 -1.97
C GLU A 95 -12.49 -9.99 -2.69
N ALA A 96 -12.04 -8.97 -1.98
CA ALA A 96 -11.13 -7.96 -2.52
C ALA A 96 -9.66 -8.41 -2.52
N HIS A 97 -9.35 -9.60 -2.00
CA HIS A 97 -7.98 -10.07 -1.81
C HIS A 97 -7.72 -11.45 -2.41
N GLY A 98 -6.47 -11.69 -2.80
CA GLY A 98 -5.94 -13.01 -3.15
C GLY A 98 -5.19 -13.64 -1.99
N TYR A 99 -5.02 -14.96 -2.02
CA TYR A 99 -4.46 -15.73 -0.89
C TYR A 99 -3.32 -16.66 -1.29
N ASP A 100 -3.03 -16.78 -2.59
CA ASP A 100 -2.06 -17.75 -3.13
C ASP A 100 -0.96 -17.08 -3.98
N GLY A 101 -0.88 -15.74 -3.95
CA GLY A 101 0.11 -15.00 -4.71
C GLY A 101 1.48 -14.91 -4.02
N PRO A 102 2.50 -14.42 -4.75
CA PRO A 102 3.88 -14.40 -4.26
C PRO A 102 4.16 -13.41 -3.13
N LEU A 103 3.37 -12.33 -3.04
CA LEU A 103 3.62 -11.25 -2.09
C LEU A 103 2.76 -11.41 -0.84
N SER A 104 3.37 -11.53 0.31
CA SER A 104 2.67 -11.50 1.59
C SER A 104 2.22 -10.07 1.90
N ILE A 105 0.90 -9.86 1.90
CA ILE A 105 0.25 -8.57 2.14
C ILE A 105 -0.61 -8.68 3.39
N GLY A 106 -0.56 -7.68 4.24
CA GLY A 106 -1.38 -7.65 5.45
C GLY A 106 -1.17 -6.37 6.23
N PHE A 107 -1.67 -6.35 7.46
CA PHE A 107 -1.46 -5.19 8.32
C PHE A 107 -0.15 -5.34 9.08
N SER A 108 0.65 -4.28 9.12
CA SER A 108 1.91 -4.28 9.87
C SER A 108 1.68 -4.68 11.32
N PRO A 109 2.57 -5.49 11.92
CA PRO A 109 2.40 -5.95 13.29
C PRO A 109 2.37 -4.78 14.27
N ILE A 110 1.44 -4.88 15.24
CA ILE A 110 1.39 -3.96 16.38
C ILE A 110 2.60 -4.26 17.25
N ARG A 111 3.62 -3.41 17.20
CA ARG A 111 4.83 -3.58 18.02
C ARG A 111 4.79 -2.72 19.27
N ASN A 112 5.06 -3.36 20.42
CA ASN A 112 5.27 -2.72 21.71
C ASN A 112 6.40 -1.68 21.66
N LYS A 113 6.12 -0.54 22.28
CA LYS A 113 6.90 0.60 22.81
C LYS A 113 8.30 0.94 22.28
N GLN A 114 9.04 0.10 21.57
CA GLN A 114 10.45 0.37 21.24
C GLN A 114 10.84 0.35 19.77
N LYS A 115 9.99 -0.03 18.84
CA LYS A 115 10.33 -0.01 17.41
C LYS A 115 9.22 0.66 16.58
N ARG A 116 9.57 1.81 16.10
CA ARG A 116 8.83 2.71 15.24
C ARG A 116 8.33 2.01 13.98
N MET A 117 7.08 1.56 13.96
CA MET A 117 6.28 1.46 12.74
C MET A 117 4.79 1.43 13.09
N PHE A 118 4.10 2.34 12.57
CA PHE A 118 2.69 2.53 12.18
C PHE A 118 1.60 1.70 12.88
N THR A 119 1.62 1.52 14.18
CA THR A 119 0.43 1.04 14.86
C THR A 119 0.50 1.44 16.31
N GLY A 120 -0.02 2.57 16.62
CA GLY A 120 -0.13 3.03 17.99
C GLY A 120 -1.52 3.60 18.25
N GLU A 121 -1.76 3.84 19.50
CA GLU A 121 -2.92 4.58 20.01
C GLU A 121 -3.16 5.89 19.24
N GLY A 122 -2.08 6.52 18.71
CA GLY A 122 -2.17 7.72 17.90
C GLY A 122 -2.87 7.54 16.56
N GLN A 123 -2.68 6.41 15.86
CA GLN A 123 -3.37 6.17 14.59
C GLN A 123 -4.85 5.88 14.81
N GLN A 124 -5.19 5.10 15.82
CA GLN A 124 -6.57 4.85 16.19
C GLN A 124 -7.27 6.16 16.57
N ALA A 125 -6.65 6.96 17.46
CA ALA A 125 -7.19 8.27 17.85
C ALA A 125 -7.34 9.22 16.65
N PHE A 126 -6.43 9.18 15.68
CA PHE A 126 -6.53 9.93 14.44
C PHE A 126 -7.74 9.50 13.61
N LEU A 127 -7.93 8.20 13.39
CA LEU A 127 -9.08 7.66 12.64
C LEU A 127 -10.41 8.01 13.31
N GLU A 128 -10.51 7.81 14.62
CA GLU A 128 -11.71 8.16 15.40
C GLU A 128 -12.01 9.67 15.33
N THR A 129 -10.96 10.50 15.40
CA THR A 129 -11.10 11.95 15.35
C THR A 129 -11.57 12.43 13.99
N ILE A 130 -10.97 11.92 12.89
CA ILE A 130 -11.33 12.32 11.53
C ILE A 130 -12.76 11.92 11.19
N GLN A 131 -13.18 10.74 11.64
CA GLN A 131 -14.57 10.28 11.49
C GLN A 131 -15.54 11.17 12.25
N ARG A 132 -15.24 11.49 13.51
CA ARG A 132 -16.09 12.31 14.37
C ARG A 132 -16.15 13.78 13.93
N VAL A 133 -15.02 14.37 13.55
CA VAL A 133 -14.93 15.82 13.28
C VAL A 133 -15.32 16.15 11.85
N LEU A 134 -14.92 15.32 10.90
CA LEU A 134 -15.16 15.54 9.47
C LEU A 134 -16.31 14.73 8.90
N GLY A 135 -16.94 13.86 9.69
CA GLY A 135 -18.00 12.97 9.23
C GLY A 135 -17.55 11.96 8.18
N VAL A 136 -16.24 11.70 8.09
CA VAL A 136 -15.67 10.77 7.10
C VAL A 136 -16.06 9.34 7.46
N ALA A 137 -16.57 8.58 6.49
CA ALA A 137 -16.97 7.20 6.72
C ALA A 137 -15.79 6.30 7.11
N HIS A 138 -16.05 5.32 7.99
CA HIS A 138 -15.10 4.24 8.22
C HIS A 138 -14.94 3.42 6.95
N LEU A 139 -13.71 3.31 6.48
CA LEU A 139 -13.36 2.51 5.32
C LEU A 139 -12.90 1.14 5.77
N LYS A 140 -13.73 0.15 5.51
CA LYS A 140 -13.46 -1.24 5.87
C LYS A 140 -12.23 -1.78 5.16
N ASP A 141 -12.10 -1.46 3.87
CA ASP A 141 -11.01 -1.96 3.02
C ASP A 141 -10.74 -0.99 1.86
N GLN A 142 -9.53 -0.46 1.80
CA GLN A 142 -9.12 0.46 0.73
C GLN A 142 -8.98 -0.23 -0.64
N ASN A 143 -8.85 -1.55 -0.66
CA ASN A 143 -8.61 -2.33 -1.88
C ASN A 143 -9.89 -2.92 -2.49
N SER A 144 -11.05 -2.65 -1.88
CA SER A 144 -12.35 -3.16 -2.33
C SER A 144 -12.99 -2.37 -3.49
N GLY A 145 -12.27 -1.42 -4.07
CA GLY A 145 -12.75 -0.57 -5.16
C GLY A 145 -13.39 0.75 -4.73
N ASN A 146 -13.72 0.94 -3.46
CA ASN A 146 -14.09 2.22 -2.88
C ASN A 146 -13.07 2.60 -1.80
N ASN A 147 -12.29 3.65 -2.03
CA ASN A 147 -11.33 4.18 -1.08
C ASN A 147 -11.67 5.61 -0.63
N THR A 148 -12.96 5.96 -0.66
CA THR A 148 -13.49 7.20 -0.08
C THR A 148 -13.83 6.97 1.38
N GLY A 149 -12.96 7.41 2.28
CA GLY A 149 -13.14 7.20 3.72
C GLY A 149 -11.81 7.20 4.47
N ALA A 150 -11.86 6.82 5.74
CA ALA A 150 -10.69 6.67 6.59
C ALA A 150 -10.63 5.25 7.17
N GLY A 151 -9.51 4.58 6.96
CA GLY A 151 -9.31 3.20 7.39
C GLY A 151 -7.85 2.82 7.47
N TRP A 152 -7.59 1.56 7.79
CA TRP A 152 -6.26 1.00 7.84
C TRP A 152 -5.79 0.60 6.44
N THR A 153 -4.51 0.84 6.16
CA THR A 153 -3.88 0.46 4.89
C THR A 153 -3.09 -0.82 5.07
N PRO A 154 -3.37 -1.87 4.27
CA PRO A 154 -2.49 -3.02 4.19
C PRO A 154 -1.09 -2.65 3.69
N THR A 155 -0.12 -3.46 4.03
CA THR A 155 1.28 -3.25 3.66
C THR A 155 1.91 -4.53 3.11
N SER A 156 2.96 -4.37 2.31
CA SER A 156 3.86 -5.45 1.91
C SER A 156 4.93 -5.72 2.98
N ILE A 157 4.51 -5.74 4.24
CA ILE A 157 5.34 -6.07 5.39
C ILE A 157 4.66 -7.20 6.14
N SER A 158 5.29 -8.36 6.16
CA SER A 158 4.77 -9.58 6.78
C SER A 158 4.61 -9.45 8.29
N GLN A 159 3.89 -10.39 8.92
CA GLN A 159 3.64 -10.41 10.37
C GLN A 159 4.92 -10.53 11.20
N ASP A 160 5.98 -11.13 10.67
CA ASP A 160 7.32 -11.16 11.27
C ASP A 160 8.15 -9.90 10.99
N SER A 161 7.52 -8.87 10.42
CA SER A 161 8.11 -7.57 10.10
C SER A 161 9.19 -7.59 9.03
N LYS A 162 9.13 -8.56 8.15
CA LYS A 162 9.96 -8.58 6.94
C LYS A 162 9.26 -7.82 5.82
N ARG A 163 10.05 -7.07 5.09
CA ARG A 163 9.60 -6.42 3.88
C ARG A 163 9.47 -7.43 2.74
N GLU A 164 8.35 -7.41 2.08
CA GLU A 164 8.16 -8.07 0.80
C GLU A 164 8.43 -7.08 -0.35
N SER A 165 9.04 -7.56 -1.41
CA SER A 165 9.29 -6.76 -2.61
C SER A 165 9.02 -7.59 -3.87
N ALA A 166 8.99 -6.94 -5.04
CA ALA A 166 8.74 -7.63 -6.31
C ALA A 166 9.78 -8.72 -6.66
N CYS A 167 10.91 -8.79 -5.95
CA CYS A 167 11.87 -9.89 -6.13
C CYS A 167 11.26 -11.26 -5.79
N ARG A 168 10.19 -11.32 -4.99
CA ARG A 168 9.48 -12.57 -4.69
C ARG A 168 8.95 -13.30 -5.93
N TYR A 169 8.66 -12.60 -7.01
CA TYR A 169 8.28 -13.25 -8.27
C TYR A 169 9.39 -14.08 -8.89
N LEU A 170 10.65 -13.76 -8.58
CA LEU A 170 11.82 -14.49 -9.09
C LEU A 170 12.19 -15.69 -8.19
N GLU A 171 11.71 -15.73 -6.96
CA GLU A 171 11.97 -16.83 -6.02
C GLU A 171 11.03 -18.02 -6.24
N GLN A 172 10.01 -17.87 -7.08
CA GLN A 172 9.01 -18.91 -7.37
C GLN A 172 9.33 -19.69 -8.67
N THR A 173 10.41 -19.31 -9.37
CA THR A 173 10.92 -20.02 -10.54
C THR A 173 12.09 -20.93 -10.16
#